data_d5e8f4f701c1c051e5511cf0304daa75
#
_entry.id   d5e8f4f701c1c051e5511cf0304daa75
#
_cell.length_a   1.000
_cell.length_b   1.000
_cell.length_c   1.000
_cell.angle_alpha   90.00
_cell.angle_beta   90.00
_cell.angle_gamma   90.00
#
_symmetry.space_group_name_H-M   'P 1'
#
loop_
_entity.id
_entity.type
_entity.pdbx_description
1 polymer ?
#
loop_
_entity_poly.entity_id
_entity_poly.type
_entity_poly.pdbx_seq_one_letter_code
_entity_poly.pdbx_strand_id
1 'polypeptide(L)'
;MAAQADRPCSELAYGDVKRVELAIAMANAPKLLLMDEPTAGMAPKERNELMALTKKLVTERGLAVLFTEHSMDVVFAYADRMIVLARGRLIAEGKPAEIRDHPKVQEVYFGTGKTFEKKAAVNA
;
A
#
# COMPACT_ATOMS: atom_id res chain seq x y z
N MET A 1 -2.60 -14.61 -14.37
CA MET A 1 -2.31 -15.79 -13.50
C MET A 1 -2.73 -17.13 -14.12
N ALA A 2 -3.77 -17.21 -14.93
CA ALA A 2 -4.20 -18.48 -15.54
C ALA A 2 -3.08 -19.22 -16.31
N ALA A 3 -2.25 -18.47 -17.06
CA ALA A 3 -1.09 -19.04 -17.77
C ALA A 3 0.01 -19.62 -16.87
N GLN A 4 -0.04 -19.39 -15.57
CA GLN A 4 0.92 -19.85 -14.55
C GLN A 4 0.36 -20.97 -13.67
N ALA A 5 -0.88 -21.42 -13.92
CA ALA A 5 -1.63 -22.33 -13.03
C ALA A 5 -0.86 -23.62 -12.70
N ASP A 6 -0.15 -24.16 -13.68
CA ASP A 6 0.58 -25.44 -13.54
C ASP A 6 2.05 -25.27 -13.13
N ARG A 7 2.50 -24.03 -12.87
CA ARG A 7 3.88 -23.79 -12.42
C ARG A 7 4.00 -23.91 -10.92
N PRO A 8 5.06 -24.53 -10.42
CA PRO A 8 5.39 -24.51 -8.99
C PRO A 8 5.56 -23.07 -8.48
N CYS A 9 5.03 -22.76 -7.30
CA CYS A 9 5.16 -21.40 -6.71
C CYS A 9 6.63 -20.98 -6.52
N SER A 10 7.53 -21.93 -6.34
CA SER A 10 8.98 -21.69 -6.25
C SER A 10 9.61 -21.10 -7.52
N GLU A 11 8.94 -21.25 -8.65
CA GLU A 11 9.40 -20.73 -9.96
C GLU A 11 8.73 -19.40 -10.35
N LEU A 12 7.80 -18.92 -9.54
CA LEU A 12 7.10 -17.66 -9.81
C LEU A 12 7.97 -16.46 -9.47
N ALA A 13 7.81 -15.38 -10.22
CA ALA A 13 8.34 -14.08 -9.83
C ALA A 13 7.72 -13.61 -8.51
N TYR A 14 8.47 -12.82 -7.74
CA TYR A 14 8.04 -12.37 -6.41
C TYR A 14 6.67 -11.68 -6.42
N GLY A 15 6.40 -10.82 -7.39
CA GLY A 15 5.09 -10.17 -7.54
C GLY A 15 3.94 -11.15 -7.78
N ASP A 16 4.19 -12.23 -8.52
CA ASP A 16 3.19 -13.28 -8.75
C ASP A 16 2.95 -14.14 -7.50
N VAL A 17 3.99 -14.41 -6.70
CA VAL A 17 3.83 -15.04 -5.38
C VAL A 17 2.91 -14.21 -4.48
N LYS A 18 3.07 -12.88 -4.46
CA LYS A 18 2.21 -11.98 -3.69
C LYS A 18 0.76 -11.98 -4.16
N ARG A 19 0.52 -12.13 -5.46
CA ARG A 19 -0.83 -12.31 -6.02
C ARG A 19 -1.46 -13.64 -5.61
N VAL A 20 -0.67 -14.71 -5.55
CA VAL A 20 -1.14 -16.02 -5.06
C VAL A 20 -1.47 -15.94 -3.57
N GLU A 21 -0.66 -15.30 -2.75
CA GLU A 21 -0.95 -15.05 -1.32
C GLU A 21 -2.28 -14.30 -1.15
N LEU A 22 -2.50 -13.26 -1.94
CA LEU A 22 -3.76 -12.51 -1.95
C LEU A 22 -4.95 -13.41 -2.36
N ALA A 23 -4.79 -14.23 -3.39
CA ALA A 23 -5.82 -15.16 -3.84
C ALA A 23 -6.19 -16.18 -2.76
N ILE A 24 -5.20 -16.71 -2.04
CA ILE A 24 -5.43 -17.63 -0.92
C ILE A 24 -6.22 -16.93 0.21
N ALA A 25 -5.83 -15.71 0.56
CA ALA A 25 -6.55 -14.93 1.56
C ALA A 25 -8.00 -14.65 1.16
N MET A 26 -8.25 -14.45 -0.14
CA MET A 26 -9.58 -14.19 -0.68
C MET A 26 -10.46 -15.45 -0.82
N ALA A 27 -9.88 -16.66 -0.77
CA ALA A 27 -10.62 -17.91 -0.97
C ALA A 27 -11.76 -18.13 0.05
N ASN A 28 -11.62 -17.59 1.26
CA ASN A 28 -12.61 -17.67 2.32
C ASN A 28 -13.66 -16.52 2.30
N ALA A 29 -13.68 -15.72 1.24
CA ALA A 29 -14.56 -14.56 1.11
C ALA A 29 -14.55 -13.63 2.35
N PRO A 30 -13.38 -13.10 2.77
CA PRO A 30 -13.25 -12.30 3.97
C PRO A 30 -14.02 -10.99 3.84
N LYS A 31 -14.46 -10.44 4.97
CA LYS A 31 -15.01 -9.08 5.06
C LYS A 31 -13.93 -8.04 5.35
N LEU A 32 -12.84 -8.47 5.96
CA LEU A 32 -11.67 -7.66 6.28
C LEU A 32 -10.41 -8.40 5.85
N LEU A 33 -9.55 -7.73 5.10
CA LEU A 33 -8.22 -8.19 4.71
C LEU A 33 -7.17 -7.38 5.46
N LEU A 34 -6.23 -8.06 6.10
CA LEU A 34 -5.09 -7.46 6.77
C LEU A 34 -3.83 -7.72 5.94
N MET A 35 -3.10 -6.66 5.60
CA MET A 35 -1.89 -6.74 4.78
C MET A 35 -0.75 -6.00 5.48
N ASP A 36 0.33 -6.71 5.77
CA ASP A 36 1.52 -6.12 6.38
C ASP A 36 2.59 -5.87 5.32
N GLU A 37 2.89 -4.60 5.06
CA GLU A 37 3.85 -4.14 4.05
C GLU A 37 3.72 -4.86 2.69
N PRO A 38 2.53 -4.87 2.07
CA PRO A 38 2.25 -5.74 0.92
C PRO A 38 3.15 -5.46 -0.29
N THR A 39 3.74 -4.27 -0.39
CA THR A 39 4.57 -3.87 -1.53
C THR A 39 6.07 -3.91 -1.25
N ALA A 40 6.49 -4.38 -0.08
CA ALA A 40 7.90 -4.48 0.28
C ALA A 40 8.68 -5.34 -0.72
N GLY A 41 9.84 -4.84 -1.16
CA GLY A 41 10.70 -5.55 -2.10
C GLY A 41 10.22 -5.62 -3.56
N MET A 42 9.10 -4.98 -3.90
CA MET A 42 8.55 -4.97 -5.25
C MET A 42 9.04 -3.76 -6.06
N ALA A 43 9.19 -3.94 -7.37
CA ALA A 43 9.41 -2.85 -8.30
C ALA A 43 8.19 -1.90 -8.37
N PRO A 44 8.36 -0.61 -8.71
CA PRO A 44 7.26 0.36 -8.71
C PRO A 44 6.04 -0.07 -9.53
N LYS A 45 6.24 -0.68 -10.69
CA LYS A 45 5.16 -1.20 -11.52
C LYS A 45 4.38 -2.31 -10.81
N GLU A 46 5.07 -3.29 -10.24
CA GLU A 46 4.44 -4.41 -9.53
C GLU A 46 3.67 -3.94 -8.30
N ARG A 47 4.20 -2.94 -7.55
CA ARG A 47 3.49 -2.31 -6.42
C ARG A 47 2.15 -1.73 -6.84
N ASN A 48 2.15 -0.95 -7.90
CA ASN A 48 0.95 -0.33 -8.41
C ASN A 48 -0.06 -1.37 -8.92
N GLU A 49 0.39 -2.41 -9.60
CA GLU A 49 -0.47 -3.50 -10.06
C GLU A 49 -1.13 -4.26 -8.89
N LEU A 50 -0.37 -4.59 -7.84
CA LEU A 50 -0.90 -5.26 -6.65
C LEU A 50 -1.92 -4.39 -5.92
N MET A 51 -1.62 -3.12 -5.70
CA MET A 51 -2.51 -2.21 -4.99
C MET A 51 -3.75 -1.85 -5.81
N ALA A 52 -3.63 -1.72 -7.12
CA ALA A 52 -4.78 -1.53 -8.01
C ALA A 52 -5.71 -2.75 -8.00
N LEU A 53 -5.17 -3.96 -8.00
CA LEU A 53 -5.93 -5.19 -7.83
C LEU A 53 -6.65 -5.23 -6.48
N THR A 54 -5.96 -4.87 -5.40
CA THR A 54 -6.54 -4.79 -4.06
C THR A 54 -7.70 -3.78 -4.01
N LYS A 55 -7.51 -2.60 -4.59
CA LYS A 55 -8.56 -1.56 -4.68
C LYS A 55 -9.79 -2.04 -5.47
N LYS A 56 -9.55 -2.76 -6.56
CA LYS A 56 -10.62 -3.37 -7.36
C LYS A 56 -11.43 -4.38 -6.52
N LEU A 57 -10.77 -5.22 -5.75
CA LEU A 57 -11.45 -6.18 -4.85
C LEU A 57 -12.29 -5.47 -3.78
N VAL A 58 -11.79 -4.39 -3.20
CA VAL A 58 -12.54 -3.54 -2.26
C VAL A 58 -13.84 -3.04 -2.90
N THR A 59 -13.76 -2.51 -4.11
CA THR A 59 -14.91 -1.94 -4.83
C THR A 59 -15.90 -3.02 -5.25
N GLU A 60 -15.43 -4.13 -5.83
CA GLU A 60 -16.30 -5.17 -6.40
C GLU A 60 -16.88 -6.12 -5.35
N ARG A 61 -16.14 -6.37 -4.26
CA ARG A 61 -16.51 -7.36 -3.24
C ARG A 61 -17.04 -6.74 -1.94
N GLY A 62 -17.02 -5.41 -1.79
CA GLY A 62 -17.39 -4.75 -0.54
C GLY A 62 -16.47 -5.10 0.62
N LEU A 63 -15.21 -5.40 0.33
CA LEU A 63 -14.18 -5.80 1.28
C LEU A 63 -13.57 -4.58 1.94
N ALA A 64 -13.33 -4.63 3.25
CA ALA A 64 -12.47 -3.67 3.94
C ALA A 64 -11.01 -4.16 3.92
N VAL A 65 -10.06 -3.25 3.75
CA VAL A 65 -8.64 -3.56 3.79
C VAL A 65 -7.93 -2.64 4.78
N LEU A 66 -7.18 -3.24 5.69
CA LEU A 66 -6.21 -2.53 6.52
C LEU A 66 -4.80 -2.97 6.12
N PHE A 67 -3.97 -2.04 5.71
CA PHE A 67 -2.58 -2.34 5.33
C PHE A 67 -1.59 -1.40 6.01
N THR A 68 -0.40 -1.91 6.29
CA THR A 68 0.74 -1.12 6.73
C THR A 68 1.68 -0.89 5.56
N GLU A 69 2.29 0.27 5.47
CA GLU A 69 3.26 0.60 4.43
C GLU A 69 4.27 1.65 4.87
N HIS A 70 5.47 1.57 4.30
CA HIS A 70 6.50 2.61 4.40
C HIS A 70 6.60 3.47 3.14
N SER A 71 6.11 2.96 2.01
CA SER A 71 6.09 3.69 0.74
C SER A 71 4.96 4.72 0.76
N MET A 72 5.28 5.97 1.06
CA MET A 72 4.28 7.03 1.18
C MET A 72 3.52 7.29 -0.12
N ASP A 73 4.18 7.15 -1.27
CA ASP A 73 3.55 7.22 -2.59
C ASP A 73 2.41 6.20 -2.74
N VAL A 74 2.61 4.97 -2.28
CA VAL A 74 1.58 3.92 -2.29
C VAL A 74 0.42 4.28 -1.37
N VAL A 75 0.72 4.70 -0.14
CA VAL A 75 -0.31 5.04 0.85
C VAL A 75 -1.16 6.20 0.37
N PHE A 76 -0.55 7.27 -0.13
CA PHE A 76 -1.28 8.42 -0.65
C PHE A 76 -2.10 8.12 -1.91
N ALA A 77 -1.65 7.18 -2.74
CA ALA A 77 -2.36 6.81 -3.96
C ALA A 77 -3.58 5.89 -3.71
N TYR A 78 -3.52 5.02 -2.71
CA TYR A 78 -4.50 3.94 -2.56
C TYR A 78 -5.31 3.96 -1.26
N ALA A 79 -4.86 4.63 -0.20
CA ALA A 79 -5.60 4.69 1.06
C ALA A 79 -6.77 5.67 0.98
N ASP A 80 -7.92 5.28 1.51
CA ASP A 80 -9.07 6.18 1.70
C ASP A 80 -8.96 6.95 3.01
N ARG A 81 -8.33 6.33 4.02
CA ARG A 81 -8.07 6.89 5.35
C ARG A 81 -6.71 6.42 5.84
N MET A 82 -6.03 7.25 6.59
CA MET A 82 -4.72 6.98 7.14
C MET A 82 -4.70 7.11 8.66
N ILE A 83 -3.95 6.24 9.29
CA ILE A 83 -3.56 6.30 10.69
C ILE A 83 -2.04 6.35 10.74
N VAL A 84 -1.49 7.37 11.35
CA VAL A 84 -0.05 7.57 11.45
C VAL A 84 0.41 7.26 12.86
N LEU A 85 1.29 6.27 12.97
CA LEU A 85 1.89 5.84 14.23
C LEU A 85 3.38 6.16 14.24
N ALA A 86 3.88 6.66 15.34
CA ALA A 86 5.30 6.76 15.58
C ALA A 86 5.62 6.44 17.04
N ARG A 87 6.64 5.60 17.25
CA ARG A 87 7.10 5.18 18.58
C ARG A 87 5.95 4.68 19.47
N GLY A 88 5.03 3.90 18.91
CA GLY A 88 3.89 3.32 19.60
C GLY A 88 2.76 4.32 19.94
N ARG A 89 2.78 5.52 19.38
CA ARG A 89 1.76 6.56 19.62
C ARG A 89 1.07 6.94 18.33
N LEU A 90 -0.24 7.19 18.43
CA LEU A 90 -1.03 7.80 17.35
C LEU A 90 -0.62 9.27 17.22
N ILE A 91 -0.14 9.64 16.03
CA ILE A 91 0.27 11.01 15.72
C ILE A 91 -0.83 11.77 14.98
N ALA A 92 -1.43 11.12 13.99
CA ALA A 92 -2.46 11.72 13.16
C ALA A 92 -3.38 10.64 12.58
N GLU A 93 -4.60 11.04 12.28
CA GLU A 93 -5.61 10.22 11.63
C GLU A 93 -6.47 11.11 10.73
N GLY A 94 -6.77 10.65 9.52
CA GLY A 94 -7.59 11.42 8.57
C GLY A 94 -7.46 10.95 7.13
N LYS A 95 -7.95 11.76 6.21
CA LYS A 95 -7.79 11.53 4.77
C LYS A 95 -6.34 11.79 4.33
N PRO A 96 -5.87 11.13 3.25
CA PRO A 96 -4.51 11.33 2.76
C PRO A 96 -4.09 12.79 2.56
N ALA A 97 -4.96 13.64 2.03
CA ALA A 97 -4.67 15.06 1.84
C ALA A 97 -4.42 15.79 3.18
N GLU A 98 -5.23 15.51 4.20
CA GLU A 98 -5.10 16.10 5.54
C GLU A 98 -3.80 15.65 6.22
N ILE A 99 -3.45 14.38 6.06
CA ILE A 99 -2.25 13.79 6.64
C ILE A 99 -0.99 14.35 5.98
N ARG A 100 -1.01 14.56 4.67
CA ARG A 100 0.14 15.12 3.93
C ARG A 100 0.57 16.47 4.49
N ASP A 101 -0.39 17.31 4.86
CA ASP A 101 -0.15 18.68 5.34
C ASP A 101 -0.02 18.75 6.88
N HIS A 102 -0.13 17.63 7.57
CA HIS A 102 -0.11 17.60 9.04
C HIS A 102 1.31 17.89 9.57
N PRO A 103 1.52 18.90 10.44
CA PRO A 103 2.86 19.33 10.87
C PRO A 103 3.69 18.23 11.54
N LYS A 104 3.09 17.42 12.42
CA LYS A 104 3.80 16.32 13.10
C LYS A 104 4.17 15.19 12.13
N VAL A 105 3.37 14.93 11.11
CA VAL A 105 3.67 13.93 10.08
C VAL A 105 4.83 14.43 9.22
N GLN A 106 4.82 15.69 8.86
CA GLN A 106 5.92 16.33 8.13
C GLN A 106 7.24 16.22 8.90
N GLU A 107 7.22 16.53 10.19
CA GLU A 107 8.40 16.45 11.05
C GLU A 107 8.96 15.02 11.15
N VAL A 108 8.11 14.02 11.39
CA VAL A 108 8.51 12.64 11.70
C VAL A 108 8.93 11.86 10.44
N TYR A 109 8.20 12.00 9.34
CA TYR A 109 8.40 11.19 8.13
C TYR A 109 9.14 11.89 7.00
N PHE A 110 9.09 13.21 6.95
CA PHE A 110 9.64 13.99 5.84
C PHE A 110 10.78 14.93 6.25
N GLY A 111 11.05 15.04 7.55
CA GLY A 111 12.01 16.03 8.07
C GLY A 111 11.50 17.47 7.90
N THR A 112 12.20 18.43 8.49
CA THR A 112 11.81 19.83 8.44
C THR A 112 11.82 20.39 7.01
N GLY A 113 10.68 20.37 6.39
CA GLY A 113 10.15 21.36 5.44
C GLY A 113 10.85 21.63 4.11
N LYS A 114 11.87 20.89 3.64
CA LYS A 114 12.56 21.24 2.38
C LYS A 114 12.63 20.15 1.30
N THR A 115 12.14 18.95 1.57
CA THR A 115 12.39 17.79 0.68
C THR A 115 11.30 17.55 -0.36
N PHE A 116 10.08 18.03 -0.13
CA PHE A 116 8.95 17.81 -1.05
C PHE A 116 8.96 18.75 -2.26
N GLU A 117 9.32 20.01 -2.06
CA GLU A 117 9.41 20.97 -3.18
C GLU A 117 10.51 20.60 -4.18
N LYS A 118 11.61 19.99 -3.73
CA LYS A 118 12.71 19.56 -4.62
C LYS A 118 12.38 18.34 -5.48
N LYS A 119 11.54 17.41 -5.00
CA LYS A 119 11.14 16.23 -5.82
C LYS A 119 10.07 16.54 -6.85
N ALA A 120 9.17 17.47 -6.55
CA ALA A 120 8.17 17.94 -7.52
C ALA A 120 8.80 18.77 -8.65
N ALA A 121 9.84 19.54 -8.35
CA ALA A 121 10.56 20.36 -9.33
C ALA A 121 11.50 19.57 -10.27
N VAL A 122 11.91 18.36 -9.89
CA VAL A 122 12.79 17.50 -10.69
C VAL A 122 12.02 16.60 -11.67
N ASN A 123 10.71 16.40 -11.45
CA ASN A 123 9.81 15.60 -12.31
C ASN A 123 8.83 16.45 -13.14
N ALA A 124 9.03 17.73 -13.16
CA ALA A 124 8.26 18.64 -14.01
C ALA A 124 8.97 18.92 -15.32
#